data_54a15e64e569a55159478ab0caea84ca
#
_entry.id   54a15e64e569a55159478ab0caea84ca
#
_cell.length_a   1.000
_cell.length_b   1.000
_cell.length_c   1.000
_cell.angle_alpha   90.00
_cell.angle_beta   90.00
_cell.angle_gamma   90.00
#
_symmetry.space_group_name_H-M   'P 1'
#
loop_
_entity.id
_entity.type
_entity.pdbx_description
1 polymer ?
#
loop_
_entity_poly.entity_id
_entity_poly.type
_entity_poly.pdbx_seq_one_letter_code
_entity_poly.pdbx_strand_id
1 'polypeptide(L)'
;MEIVYADEHILVCLKPARVLSTDEPGGVPDLAREALGDPRGDVRTVHRLDRVVGGLMVLARNAKAASELSRQIREGEFQKEYMAVVHGAPEQERGTFRDLLGRDKARKMTFVAAESGKGIQEAVLDYRIVGCAEGMSRVRIRLHTGRTHQIRVQFASRGMPLVGERKYDTREDPCEIALWSCTLGFRHPATGAWTEFFREPPAVFPWTDV
;
A
#
# COMPACT_ATOMS: atom_id res chain seq x y z
N MET A 1 -2.40 9.53 -15.46
CA MET A 1 -1.63 8.87 -14.37
C MET A 1 -0.13 9.08 -14.60
N GLU A 2 0.67 9.39 -13.56
CA GLU A 2 2.13 9.55 -13.72
C GLU A 2 2.80 8.19 -13.86
N ILE A 3 3.59 8.02 -14.92
CA ILE A 3 4.47 6.87 -15.12
C ILE A 3 5.86 7.24 -14.58
N VAL A 4 6.35 6.46 -13.62
CA VAL A 4 7.66 6.65 -12.98
C VAL A 4 8.77 5.93 -13.77
N TYR A 5 8.43 4.76 -14.31
CA TYR A 5 9.31 3.93 -15.11
C TYR A 5 8.49 3.00 -16.02
N ALA A 6 8.95 2.75 -17.21
CA ALA A 6 8.37 1.74 -18.09
C ALA A 6 9.43 1.14 -19.02
N ASP A 7 9.37 -0.18 -19.22
CA ASP A 7 10.09 -0.93 -20.24
C ASP A 7 9.19 -2.02 -20.85
N GLU A 8 9.76 -3.00 -21.54
CA GLU A 8 9.01 -4.11 -22.16
C GLU A 8 8.43 -5.11 -21.15
N HIS A 9 8.85 -5.06 -19.89
CA HIS A 9 8.52 -6.06 -18.87
C HIS A 9 7.66 -5.51 -17.73
N ILE A 10 7.93 -4.27 -17.30
CA ILE A 10 7.26 -3.64 -16.16
C ILE A 10 6.86 -2.20 -16.47
N LEU A 11 5.88 -1.73 -15.71
CA LEU A 11 5.51 -0.33 -15.59
C LEU A 11 5.37 0.01 -14.12
N VAL A 12 6.05 1.05 -13.65
CA VAL A 12 5.89 1.62 -12.32
C VAL A 12 5.19 2.97 -12.44
N CYS A 13 4.13 3.15 -11.68
CA CYS A 13 3.30 4.36 -11.73
C CYS A 13 2.94 4.86 -10.34
N LEU A 14 2.48 6.11 -10.29
CA LEU A 14 1.78 6.65 -9.13
C LEU A 14 0.27 6.43 -9.30
N LYS A 15 -0.26 5.49 -8.53
CA LYS A 15 -1.71 5.28 -8.44
C LYS A 15 -2.34 6.48 -7.72
N PRO A 16 -3.30 7.16 -8.34
CA PRO A 16 -4.08 8.18 -7.63
C PRO A 16 -4.95 7.55 -6.52
N ALA A 17 -5.23 8.29 -5.46
CA ALA A 17 -6.29 7.93 -4.54
C ALA A 17 -7.63 7.82 -5.27
N ARG A 18 -8.56 6.98 -4.76
CA ARG A 18 -9.89 6.68 -5.30
C ARG A 18 -9.93 5.90 -6.62
N VAL A 19 -8.79 5.58 -7.21
CA VAL A 19 -8.68 4.69 -8.37
C VAL A 19 -8.55 3.24 -7.91
N LEU A 20 -9.23 2.31 -8.60
CA LEU A 20 -9.14 0.88 -8.33
C LEU A 20 -7.84 0.30 -8.90
N SER A 21 -7.26 -0.67 -8.21
CA SER A 21 -6.04 -1.35 -8.66
C SER A 21 -6.32 -2.48 -9.66
N THR A 22 -7.59 -2.81 -9.89
CA THR A 22 -8.07 -3.91 -10.73
C THR A 22 -8.26 -3.47 -12.19
N ASP A 23 -8.23 -4.43 -13.11
CA ASP A 23 -8.41 -4.19 -14.55
C ASP A 23 -9.89 -4.03 -14.87
N GLU A 24 -10.36 -2.81 -14.76
CA GLU A 24 -11.72 -2.37 -15.07
C GLU A 24 -11.66 -0.94 -15.63
N PRO A 25 -12.69 -0.44 -16.30
CA PRO A 25 -12.72 0.93 -16.84
C PRO A 25 -12.37 1.96 -15.76
N GLY A 26 -11.37 2.80 -16.02
CA GLY A 26 -10.83 3.78 -15.06
C GLY A 26 -9.98 3.20 -13.94
N GLY A 27 -9.68 1.89 -13.95
CA GLY A 27 -8.73 1.25 -13.05
C GLY A 27 -7.27 1.48 -13.47
N VAL A 28 -6.32 1.13 -12.59
CA VAL A 28 -4.89 1.39 -12.84
C VAL A 28 -4.38 0.78 -14.14
N PRO A 29 -4.69 -0.49 -14.51
CA PRO A 29 -4.26 -1.04 -15.80
C PRO A 29 -4.85 -0.29 -17.01
N ASP A 30 -6.10 0.14 -16.93
CA ASP A 30 -6.76 0.91 -17.98
C ASP A 30 -6.08 2.27 -18.17
N LEU A 31 -5.89 3.02 -17.09
CA LEU A 31 -5.15 4.29 -17.09
C LEU A 31 -3.69 4.13 -17.52
N ALA A 32 -3.07 2.97 -17.26
CA ALA A 32 -1.72 2.68 -17.71
C ALA A 32 -1.65 2.50 -19.23
N ARG A 33 -2.60 1.77 -19.82
CA ARG A 33 -2.71 1.62 -21.30
C ARG A 33 -2.92 2.96 -21.97
N GLU A 34 -3.80 3.79 -21.42
CA GLU A 34 -4.02 5.15 -21.93
C GLU A 34 -2.74 5.99 -21.89
N ALA A 35 -2.05 5.99 -20.74
CA ALA A 35 -0.81 6.76 -20.56
C ALA A 35 0.35 6.27 -21.46
N LEU A 36 0.36 4.99 -21.83
CA LEU A 36 1.33 4.41 -22.76
C LEU A 36 0.95 4.65 -24.24
N GLY A 37 -0.26 5.11 -24.53
CA GLY A 37 -0.80 5.18 -25.90
C GLY A 37 -1.01 3.79 -26.53
N ASP A 38 -1.15 2.75 -25.73
CA ASP A 38 -1.33 1.36 -26.16
C ASP A 38 -2.61 0.75 -25.53
N PRO A 39 -3.79 1.01 -26.12
CA PRO A 39 -5.06 0.55 -25.56
C PRO A 39 -5.23 -0.98 -25.49
N ARG A 40 -4.40 -1.73 -26.22
CA ARG A 40 -4.42 -3.20 -26.23
C ARG A 40 -3.21 -3.81 -25.52
N GLY A 41 -2.36 -2.97 -24.93
CA GLY A 41 -1.16 -3.40 -24.22
C GLY A 41 -1.48 -4.39 -23.12
N ASP A 42 -0.64 -5.42 -22.99
CA ASP A 42 -0.72 -6.37 -21.88
C ASP A 42 -0.23 -5.68 -20.60
N VAL A 43 -1.16 -5.33 -19.72
CA VAL A 43 -0.89 -4.68 -18.42
C VAL A 43 -1.57 -5.46 -17.33
N ARG A 44 -0.77 -6.09 -16.45
CA ARG A 44 -1.24 -7.03 -15.43
C ARG A 44 -0.94 -6.55 -14.02
N THR A 45 -1.94 -6.59 -13.18
CA THR A 45 -1.81 -6.31 -11.75
C THR A 45 -1.14 -7.48 -11.03
N VAL A 46 -0.05 -7.23 -10.31
CA VAL A 46 0.66 -8.23 -9.49
C VAL A 46 0.48 -7.99 -7.98
N HIS A 47 0.19 -6.76 -7.58
CA HIS A 47 -0.22 -6.38 -6.23
C HIS A 47 -1.25 -5.26 -6.28
N ARG A 48 -1.85 -4.94 -5.13
CA ARG A 48 -2.91 -3.94 -5.05
C ARG A 48 -2.69 -2.98 -3.90
N LEU A 49 -3.11 -1.74 -4.11
CA LEU A 49 -3.38 -0.76 -3.07
C LEU A 49 -4.90 -0.67 -2.86
N ASP A 50 -5.33 -0.31 -1.66
CA ASP A 50 -6.73 0.00 -1.40
C ASP A 50 -7.18 1.16 -2.31
N ARG A 51 -8.47 1.21 -2.66
CA ARG A 51 -9.00 2.25 -3.54
C ARG A 51 -8.63 3.67 -3.09
N VAL A 52 -8.70 3.92 -1.77
CA VAL A 52 -8.44 5.23 -1.17
C VAL A 52 -6.95 5.56 -1.00
N VAL A 53 -6.06 4.58 -1.16
CA VAL A 53 -4.62 4.72 -0.95
C VAL A 53 -3.94 5.10 -2.26
N GLY A 54 -3.06 6.10 -2.21
CA GLY A 54 -2.22 6.51 -3.33
C GLY A 54 -0.78 6.00 -3.21
N GLY A 55 0.03 6.27 -4.25
CA GLY A 55 1.45 5.99 -4.26
C GLY A 55 1.91 4.98 -5.30
N LEU A 56 3.14 4.49 -5.12
CA LEU A 56 3.82 3.62 -6.06
C LEU A 56 3.12 2.27 -6.24
N MET A 57 2.94 1.88 -7.49
CA MET A 57 2.42 0.59 -7.89
C MET A 57 3.19 0.07 -9.10
N VAL A 58 3.56 -1.22 -9.11
CA VAL A 58 4.17 -1.88 -10.27
C VAL A 58 3.15 -2.78 -10.95
N LEU A 59 3.14 -2.74 -12.27
CA LEU A 59 2.35 -3.59 -13.17
C LEU A 59 3.31 -4.38 -14.05
N ALA A 60 2.96 -5.60 -14.39
CA ALA A 60 3.70 -6.38 -15.39
C ALA A 60 3.14 -6.10 -16.79
N ARG A 61 4.01 -6.06 -17.79
CA ARG A 61 3.67 -5.83 -19.19
C ARG A 61 3.68 -7.10 -20.05
N ASN A 62 3.86 -8.25 -19.42
CA ASN A 62 3.73 -9.57 -20.03
C ASN A 62 3.53 -10.67 -18.96
N ALA A 63 3.12 -11.86 -19.38
CA ALA A 63 2.82 -12.97 -18.48
C ALA A 63 4.04 -13.46 -17.69
N LYS A 64 5.25 -13.46 -18.30
CA LYS A 64 6.48 -13.91 -17.66
C LYS A 64 6.87 -12.96 -16.50
N ALA A 65 6.82 -11.67 -16.75
CA ALA A 65 7.07 -10.65 -15.72
C ALA A 65 6.03 -10.74 -14.59
N ALA A 66 4.75 -10.94 -14.92
CA ALA A 66 3.70 -11.11 -13.91
C ALA A 66 3.93 -12.34 -13.02
N SER A 67 4.32 -13.46 -13.60
CA SER A 67 4.64 -14.69 -12.87
C SER A 67 5.83 -14.49 -11.93
N GLU A 68 6.91 -13.87 -12.40
CA GLU A 68 8.11 -13.64 -11.62
C GLU A 68 7.89 -12.65 -10.46
N LEU A 69 7.24 -11.52 -10.72
CA LEU A 69 6.90 -10.56 -9.65
C LEU A 69 5.95 -11.18 -8.61
N SER A 70 4.99 -11.99 -9.06
CA SER A 70 4.10 -12.72 -8.15
C SER A 70 4.83 -13.76 -7.31
N ARG A 71 5.87 -14.43 -7.86
CA ARG A 71 6.76 -15.31 -7.10
C ARG A 71 7.48 -14.54 -5.99
N GLN A 72 8.14 -13.44 -6.35
CA GLN A 72 8.86 -12.59 -5.38
C GLN A 72 7.96 -12.11 -4.25
N ILE A 73 6.70 -11.72 -4.56
CA ILE A 73 5.73 -11.32 -3.54
C ILE A 73 5.40 -12.48 -2.59
N ARG A 74 5.18 -13.70 -3.11
CA ARG A 74 4.89 -14.88 -2.27
C ARG A 74 6.07 -15.32 -1.40
N GLU A 75 7.29 -15.15 -1.91
CA GLU A 75 8.53 -15.54 -1.23
C GLU A 75 9.09 -14.45 -0.30
N GLY A 76 8.42 -13.28 -0.23
CA GLY A 76 8.85 -12.19 0.64
C GLY A 76 10.07 -11.42 0.13
N GLU A 77 10.46 -11.61 -1.12
CA GLU A 77 11.57 -10.92 -1.77
C GLU A 77 11.20 -9.52 -2.27
N PHE A 78 9.91 -9.21 -2.30
CA PHE A 78 9.36 -7.94 -2.76
C PHE A 78 9.17 -6.97 -1.58
N GLN A 79 9.90 -5.87 -1.56
CA GLN A 79 9.81 -4.85 -0.53
C GLN A 79 8.69 -3.85 -0.82
N LYS A 80 7.91 -3.55 0.21
CA LYS A 80 6.88 -2.50 0.19
C LYS A 80 6.99 -1.67 1.45
N GLU A 81 7.22 -0.38 1.26
CA GLU A 81 7.15 0.54 2.38
C GLU A 81 6.11 1.62 2.13
N TYR A 82 5.53 2.05 3.23
CA TYR A 82 4.48 3.05 3.26
C TYR A 82 4.88 4.18 4.19
N MET A 83 4.41 5.37 3.85
CA MET A 83 4.33 6.47 4.79
C MET A 83 2.88 6.61 5.24
N ALA A 84 2.66 6.80 6.53
CA ALA A 84 1.34 7.09 7.09
C ALA A 84 1.42 8.22 8.10
N VAL A 85 0.33 8.96 8.26
CA VAL A 85 0.14 9.85 9.41
C VAL A 85 -0.99 9.26 10.26
N VAL A 86 -0.72 9.10 11.55
CA VAL A 86 -1.64 8.51 12.52
C VAL A 86 -1.99 9.51 13.62
N HIS A 87 -3.18 9.42 14.19
CA HIS A 87 -3.52 10.13 15.43
C HIS A 87 -2.79 9.51 16.61
N GLY A 88 -2.20 10.36 17.46
CA GLY A 88 -1.35 9.92 18.56
C GLY A 88 0.02 9.44 18.10
N ALA A 89 0.66 8.63 18.94
CA ALA A 89 1.96 8.05 18.66
C ALA A 89 2.08 6.64 19.26
N PRO A 90 2.75 5.70 18.57
CA PRO A 90 3.18 4.46 19.21
C PRO A 90 4.05 4.74 20.45
N GLU A 91 3.97 3.89 21.47
CA GLU A 91 4.77 4.03 22.70
C GLU A 91 6.29 3.98 22.44
N GLN A 92 6.68 3.23 21.42
CA GLN A 92 8.09 3.09 21.03
C GLN A 92 8.33 3.75 19.68
N GLU A 93 9.49 4.38 19.51
CA GLU A 93 9.91 5.02 18.26
C GLU A 93 9.90 4.04 17.06
N ARG A 94 10.16 2.76 17.33
CA ARG A 94 10.12 1.67 16.33
C ARG A 94 9.63 0.39 16.97
N GLY A 95 8.97 -0.43 16.17
CA GLY A 95 8.47 -1.72 16.65
C GLY A 95 7.87 -2.55 15.54
N THR A 96 7.37 -3.72 15.92
CA THR A 96 6.69 -4.67 15.03
C THR A 96 5.27 -4.89 15.52
N PHE A 97 4.28 -4.74 14.65
CA PHE A 97 2.93 -5.20 14.91
C PHE A 97 2.73 -6.57 14.29
N ARG A 98 2.30 -7.51 15.13
CA ARG A 98 1.96 -8.88 14.74
C ARG A 98 0.56 -9.18 15.25
N ASP A 99 -0.36 -9.43 14.35
CA ASP A 99 -1.76 -9.70 14.66
C ASP A 99 -2.30 -10.82 13.79
N LEU A 100 -3.39 -11.43 14.22
CA LEU A 100 -4.23 -12.31 13.44
C LEU A 100 -5.36 -11.49 12.82
N LEU A 101 -5.48 -11.47 11.51
CA LEU A 101 -6.49 -10.68 10.81
C LEU A 101 -7.53 -11.58 10.15
N GLY A 102 -8.79 -11.28 10.42
CA GLY A 102 -9.96 -11.85 9.76
C GLY A 102 -10.65 -10.83 8.86
N ARG A 103 -11.44 -11.32 7.88
CA ARG A 103 -12.20 -10.47 6.99
C ARG A 103 -13.70 -10.74 7.07
N ASP A 104 -14.46 -9.75 7.48
CA ASP A 104 -15.92 -9.70 7.30
C ASP A 104 -16.21 -9.27 5.85
N LYS A 105 -16.67 -10.23 5.04
CA LYS A 105 -16.95 -9.99 3.62
C LYS A 105 -18.23 -9.16 3.44
N ALA A 106 -19.21 -9.31 4.32
CA ALA A 106 -20.50 -8.60 4.23
C ALA A 106 -20.28 -7.10 4.51
N ARG A 107 -19.54 -6.77 5.56
CA ARG A 107 -19.19 -5.39 5.92
C ARG A 107 -18.00 -4.84 5.12
N LYS A 108 -17.32 -5.69 4.33
CA LYS A 108 -16.06 -5.37 3.64
C LYS A 108 -15.00 -4.80 4.59
N MET A 109 -14.98 -5.27 5.84
CA MET A 109 -14.04 -4.85 6.90
C MET A 109 -13.06 -5.95 7.25
N THR A 110 -11.87 -5.57 7.69
CA THR A 110 -10.89 -6.45 8.33
C THR A 110 -10.93 -6.19 9.83
N PHE A 111 -10.70 -7.20 10.64
CA PHE A 111 -10.67 -7.10 12.11
C PHE A 111 -9.49 -7.89 12.69
N VAL A 112 -9.06 -7.51 13.88
CA VAL A 112 -8.08 -8.28 14.66
C VAL A 112 -8.84 -9.41 15.37
N ALA A 113 -8.40 -10.65 15.12
CA ALA A 113 -8.95 -11.83 15.77
C ALA A 113 -8.11 -12.21 16.99
N ALA A 114 -8.77 -12.70 18.04
CA ALA A 114 -8.09 -13.17 19.26
C ALA A 114 -7.38 -14.52 19.02
N GLU A 115 -7.92 -15.36 18.15
CA GLU A 115 -7.46 -16.73 17.93
C GLU A 115 -7.35 -17.05 16.43
N SER A 116 -6.52 -18.03 16.12
CA SER A 116 -6.42 -18.58 14.76
C SER A 116 -7.68 -19.34 14.38
N GLY A 117 -8.02 -19.35 13.09
CA GLY A 117 -9.21 -20.04 12.60
C GLY A 117 -9.35 -19.95 11.08
N LYS A 118 -10.42 -20.52 10.56
CA LYS A 118 -10.70 -20.50 9.11
C LYS A 118 -10.83 -19.06 8.62
N GLY A 119 -9.98 -18.67 7.67
CA GLY A 119 -9.97 -17.32 7.08
C GLY A 119 -9.25 -16.26 7.93
N ILE A 120 -8.66 -16.66 9.05
CA ILE A 120 -7.78 -15.81 9.85
C ILE A 120 -6.33 -16.01 9.39
N GLN A 121 -5.59 -14.93 9.21
CA GLN A 121 -4.23 -14.95 8.69
C GLN A 121 -3.32 -14.04 9.51
N GLU A 122 -2.08 -14.47 9.71
CA GLU A 122 -1.07 -13.63 10.34
C GLU A 122 -0.76 -12.40 9.48
N ALA A 123 -0.60 -11.26 10.15
CA ALA A 123 -0.26 -9.98 9.57
C ALA A 123 0.89 -9.35 10.36
N VAL A 124 2.00 -9.06 9.67
CA VAL A 124 3.22 -8.53 10.28
C VAL A 124 3.68 -7.30 9.52
N LEU A 125 3.94 -6.22 10.27
CA LEU A 125 4.59 -5.01 9.77
C LEU A 125 5.61 -4.51 10.80
N ASP A 126 6.65 -3.85 10.31
CA ASP A 126 7.51 -3.01 11.13
C ASP A 126 7.14 -1.55 10.92
N TYR A 127 7.28 -0.75 11.97
CA TYR A 127 7.10 0.69 11.88
C TYR A 127 8.27 1.45 12.53
N ARG A 128 8.46 2.68 12.09
CA ARG A 128 9.34 3.67 12.70
C ARG A 128 8.69 5.04 12.62
N ILE A 129 8.64 5.77 13.74
CA ILE A 129 8.23 7.17 13.78
C ILE A 129 9.31 8.00 13.10
N VAL A 130 8.92 8.90 12.21
CA VAL A 130 9.82 9.79 11.47
C VAL A 130 9.51 11.27 11.69
N GLY A 131 8.43 11.58 12.38
CA GLY A 131 8.02 12.92 12.80
C GLY A 131 6.83 12.86 13.74
N CYS A 132 6.71 13.88 14.61
CA CYS A 132 5.57 14.04 15.50
C CYS A 132 5.27 15.55 15.63
N ALA A 133 4.01 15.93 15.46
CA ALA A 133 3.53 17.28 15.73
C ALA A 133 2.01 17.25 15.97
N GLU A 134 1.50 18.16 16.79
CA GLU A 134 0.06 18.43 16.99
C GLU A 134 -0.80 17.19 17.32
N GLY A 135 -0.24 16.23 18.08
CA GLY A 135 -0.96 15.01 18.45
C GLY A 135 -1.06 13.98 17.32
N MET A 136 -0.30 14.16 16.26
CA MET A 136 -0.15 13.22 15.14
C MET A 136 1.29 12.71 15.06
N SER A 137 1.47 11.58 14.39
CA SER A 137 2.80 11.02 14.10
C SER A 137 2.88 10.56 12.66
N ARG A 138 3.97 10.94 11.98
CA ARG A 138 4.35 10.36 10.70
C ARG A 138 5.13 9.09 10.96
N VAL A 139 4.69 7.99 10.37
CA VAL A 139 5.31 6.68 10.52
C VAL A 139 5.71 6.10 9.17
N ARG A 140 6.94 5.59 9.08
CA ARG A 140 7.39 4.76 7.97
C ARG A 140 7.13 3.30 8.31
N ILE A 141 6.52 2.56 7.41
CA ILE A 141 6.00 1.21 7.65
C ILE A 141 6.54 0.27 6.59
N ARG A 142 7.17 -0.84 7.01
CA ARG A 142 7.56 -1.93 6.14
C ARG A 142 6.60 -3.10 6.30
N LEU A 143 5.98 -3.53 5.21
CA LEU A 143 5.08 -4.69 5.21
C LEU A 143 5.85 -5.99 4.97
N HIS A 144 5.73 -6.96 5.89
CA HIS A 144 6.16 -8.35 5.69
C HIS A 144 5.03 -9.19 5.09
N THR A 145 3.78 -8.83 5.38
CA THR A 145 2.58 -9.44 4.82
C THR A 145 1.69 -8.37 4.16
N GLY A 146 0.81 -8.76 3.23
CA GLY A 146 -0.06 -7.81 2.51
C GLY A 146 -1.55 -8.15 2.66
N ARG A 147 -2.09 -8.15 3.89
CA ARG A 147 -3.51 -8.41 4.14
C ARG A 147 -4.36 -7.18 3.78
N THR A 148 -5.60 -7.42 3.40
CA THR A 148 -6.52 -6.31 3.09
C THR A 148 -6.65 -5.37 4.29
N HIS A 149 -6.49 -4.06 4.07
CA HIS A 149 -6.53 -3.01 5.10
C HIS A 149 -5.55 -3.22 6.27
N GLN A 150 -4.48 -3.99 6.09
CA GLN A 150 -3.59 -4.40 7.17
C GLN A 150 -3.10 -3.23 8.03
N ILE A 151 -2.43 -2.24 7.44
CA ILE A 151 -1.92 -1.06 8.16
C ILE A 151 -3.06 -0.36 8.90
N ARG A 152 -4.16 -0.11 8.21
CA ARG A 152 -5.32 0.61 8.71
C ARG A 152 -5.90 -0.01 9.98
N VAL A 153 -6.14 -1.32 9.96
CA VAL A 153 -6.74 -2.02 11.11
C VAL A 153 -5.72 -2.22 12.24
N GLN A 154 -4.46 -2.48 11.95
CA GLN A 154 -3.44 -2.69 12.99
C GLN A 154 -3.17 -1.41 13.79
N PHE A 155 -3.15 -0.25 13.16
CA PHE A 155 -3.02 1.03 13.86
C PHE A 155 -4.33 1.40 14.57
N ALA A 156 -5.49 1.28 13.92
CA ALA A 156 -6.77 1.62 14.54
C ALA A 156 -7.09 0.76 15.77
N SER A 157 -6.77 -0.54 15.74
CA SER A 157 -6.98 -1.45 16.90
C SER A 157 -6.15 -1.07 18.14
N ARG A 158 -5.11 -0.25 17.97
CA ARG A 158 -4.26 0.27 19.04
C ARG A 158 -4.61 1.71 19.43
N GLY A 159 -5.76 2.21 19.00
CA GLY A 159 -6.22 3.58 19.31
C GLY A 159 -5.49 4.68 18.52
N MET A 160 -4.73 4.31 17.48
CA MET A 160 -3.95 5.21 16.64
C MET A 160 -4.41 5.12 15.17
N PRO A 161 -5.69 5.41 14.85
CA PRO A 161 -6.15 5.34 13.47
C PRO A 161 -5.39 6.33 12.58
N LEU A 162 -5.33 6.02 11.29
CA LEU A 162 -4.72 6.92 10.31
C LEU A 162 -5.56 8.20 10.19
N VAL A 163 -4.91 9.31 9.99
CA VAL A 163 -5.59 10.58 9.67
C VAL A 163 -6.33 10.41 8.34
N GLY A 164 -7.59 10.82 8.29
CA GLY A 164 -8.48 10.61 7.13
C GLY A 164 -9.10 9.20 7.02
N GLU A 165 -8.95 8.34 8.03
CA GLU A 165 -9.57 7.03 8.07
C GLU A 165 -11.09 7.12 8.25
N ARG A 166 -11.86 6.52 7.34
CA ARG A 166 -13.35 6.59 7.33
C ARG A 166 -14.03 5.25 7.66
N LYS A 167 -13.25 4.18 7.84
CA LYS A 167 -13.79 2.84 8.03
C LYS A 167 -13.52 2.27 9.41
N TYR A 168 -12.39 2.62 9.99
CA TYR A 168 -11.93 2.11 11.29
C TYR A 168 -11.84 3.21 12.36
N ASP A 169 -12.27 4.41 12.01
CA ASP A 169 -12.36 5.56 12.91
C ASP A 169 -13.66 6.34 12.67
N THR A 170 -14.07 7.11 13.66
CA THR A 170 -15.24 8.00 13.63
C THR A 170 -14.86 9.49 13.52
N ARG A 171 -13.58 9.83 13.56
CA ARG A 171 -13.09 11.21 13.38
C ARG A 171 -13.36 11.70 11.96
N GLU A 172 -13.66 12.97 11.86
CA GLU A 172 -13.88 13.63 10.57
C GLU A 172 -12.68 14.54 10.24
N ASP A 173 -11.62 13.94 9.72
CA ASP A 173 -10.48 14.69 9.25
C ASP A 173 -10.78 15.35 7.88
N PRO A 174 -10.27 16.59 7.62
CA PRO A 174 -10.56 17.32 6.39
C PRO A 174 -9.68 16.86 5.19
N CYS A 175 -9.27 15.60 5.18
CA CYS A 175 -8.40 15.06 4.14
C CYS A 175 -8.77 13.61 3.75
N GLU A 176 -8.17 13.15 2.68
CA GLU A 176 -8.14 11.72 2.33
C GLU A 176 -7.23 10.96 3.32
N ILE A 177 -7.36 9.64 3.34
CA ILE A 177 -6.54 8.80 4.22
C ILE A 177 -5.05 9.06 4.00
N ALA A 178 -4.35 9.38 5.07
CA ALA A 178 -2.91 9.61 5.06
C ALA A 178 -2.14 8.28 5.06
N LEU A 179 -2.22 7.57 3.93
CA LEU A 179 -1.50 6.33 3.65
C LEU A 179 -0.98 6.37 2.22
N TRP A 180 0.34 6.27 2.08
CA TRP A 180 1.03 6.41 0.80
C TRP A 180 2.04 5.28 0.60
N SER A 181 1.96 4.57 -0.52
CA SER A 181 2.97 3.60 -0.94
C SER A 181 4.21 4.36 -1.44
N CYS A 182 5.22 4.50 -0.58
CA CYS A 182 6.38 5.35 -0.85
C CYS A 182 7.56 4.60 -1.46
N THR A 183 7.73 3.29 -1.18
CA THR A 183 8.86 2.51 -1.70
C THR A 183 8.41 1.16 -2.26
N LEU A 184 8.91 0.82 -3.43
CA LEU A 184 8.86 -0.53 -3.99
C LEU A 184 10.28 -0.98 -4.32
N GLY A 185 10.69 -2.14 -3.80
CA GLY A 185 11.97 -2.78 -4.11
C GLY A 185 11.74 -4.23 -4.54
N PHE A 186 12.31 -4.61 -5.67
CA PHE A 186 12.19 -5.96 -6.23
C PHE A 186 13.33 -6.27 -7.21
N ARG A 187 13.50 -7.55 -7.55
CA ARG A 187 14.38 -7.92 -8.66
C ARG A 187 13.63 -7.76 -9.97
N HIS A 188 14.25 -7.04 -10.91
CA HIS A 188 13.68 -6.83 -12.24
C HIS A 188 13.41 -8.18 -12.92
N PRO A 189 12.18 -8.46 -13.41
CA PRO A 189 11.77 -9.81 -13.83
C PRO A 189 12.54 -10.35 -15.06
N ALA A 190 13.18 -9.50 -15.84
CA ALA A 190 13.98 -9.93 -17.00
C ALA A 190 15.47 -10.00 -16.68
N THR A 191 16.01 -9.03 -15.95
CA THR A 191 17.46 -8.91 -15.71
C THR A 191 17.93 -9.51 -14.40
N GLY A 192 17.02 -9.70 -13.42
CA GLY A 192 17.34 -10.13 -12.06
C GLY A 192 18.01 -9.04 -11.20
N ALA A 193 18.29 -7.87 -11.76
CA ALA A 193 18.91 -6.76 -11.04
C ALA A 193 17.95 -6.21 -9.97
N TRP A 194 18.49 -5.88 -8.79
CA TRP A 194 17.71 -5.18 -7.77
C TRP A 194 17.35 -3.79 -8.28
N THR A 195 16.06 -3.46 -8.16
CA THR A 195 15.50 -2.20 -8.61
C THR A 195 14.64 -1.62 -7.50
N GLU A 196 14.83 -0.35 -7.18
CA GLU A 196 14.07 0.34 -6.13
C GLU A 196 13.55 1.67 -6.65
N PHE A 197 12.30 1.97 -6.28
CA PHE A 197 11.62 3.22 -6.59
C PHE A 197 11.15 3.86 -5.29
N PHE A 198 11.33 5.17 -5.18
CA PHE A 198 10.88 5.97 -4.05
C PHE A 198 10.13 7.20 -4.53
N ARG A 199 9.03 7.54 -3.84
CA ARG A 199 8.27 8.78 -4.03
C ARG A 199 7.71 9.25 -2.70
N GLU A 200 8.00 10.51 -2.38
CA GLU A 200 7.40 11.17 -1.22
C GLU A 200 5.88 11.27 -1.36
N PRO A 201 5.14 11.31 -0.23
CA PRO A 201 3.74 11.72 -0.23
C PRO A 201 3.56 13.13 -0.79
N PRO A 202 2.35 13.50 -1.23
CA PRO A 202 2.09 14.85 -1.71
C PRO A 202 2.28 15.88 -0.57
N ALA A 203 2.84 17.06 -0.91
CA ALA A 203 3.10 18.15 0.05
C ALA A 203 1.81 18.92 0.39
N VAL A 204 0.86 18.25 1.05
CA VAL A 204 -0.41 18.79 1.54
C VAL A 204 -0.71 18.24 2.94
N PHE A 205 -1.65 18.85 3.67
CA PHE A 205 -2.12 18.31 4.96
C PHE A 205 -2.55 16.82 4.81
N PRO A 206 -2.23 15.94 5.77
CA PRO A 206 -1.44 16.17 6.99
C PRO A 206 0.07 15.93 6.83
N TRP A 207 0.56 15.75 5.62
CA TRP A 207 1.95 15.37 5.33
C TRP A 207 2.94 16.49 5.63
N THR A 208 2.51 17.74 5.55
CA THR A 208 3.33 18.94 5.83
C THR A 208 3.40 19.31 7.30
N ASP A 209 2.51 18.75 8.12
CA ASP A 209 2.25 19.21 9.49
C ASP A 209 2.92 18.31 10.55
N VAL A 210 3.64 17.24 10.12
CA VAL A 210 4.34 16.29 10.99
C VAL A 210 5.70 15.89 10.43
#